data_f47eb0c5293cc4e92d6729b55e77bd8f
#
_entry.id   f47eb0c5293cc4e92d6729b55e77bd8f
#
_cell.length_a   1.000
_cell.length_b   1.000
_cell.length_c   1.000
_cell.angle_alpha   90.00
_cell.angle_beta   90.00
_cell.angle_gamma   90.00
#
_symmetry.space_group_name_H-M   'P 1'
#
loop_
_entity.id
_entity.type
_entity.pdbx_description
1 polymer ?
#
loop_
_entity_poly.entity_id
_entity_poly.type
_entity_poly.pdbx_seq_one_letter_code
_entity_poly.pdbx_strand_id
1 'polypeptide(L)'
;MKKLFIVLLSLLMVLSLVGCSQKKEVVKMTPGTYTAVSTGFKGDIEVSVTVSEDKIENIEVVNHHETNGIGSEAMPYMIENMLKYQTMNVDSCAGATVTSAGFRMAVKDALSQAGADMEVFNAKPQKAEAKDETIDVDVVVVGAGAAGMMSAYYAAKQGNNVLVIEKTPMVGGASAMAGGAILGTGSKWQKELGYEDSTDALKAKLLAQGHNKNDEATVDLFMSFISENVDWIVDENGGAMPYKKEGTGATFSMDGSGSGVMLALKERMEKAGAKLLTSTKATELIVDNGIVTGVKASGEETNYTINAKAVILATGGYGHNISLLPEEYKNYRYSGHAGHDGDALTMIEAVDGATRNIPWVNMAVHSMILPSGVPQYTNMGYVVFNKMSGIEVNQDGVRYGAEVGHDWELIQAMKKNERQYLIMDQANYDAFNEGMSKRGIFSAEDPEKWTSDDYTGQPFYKKGATLEELAEKINVPAENLKATVEKFNETVNSGAKEDEYGRVLNTTISEEGPYYALEMSLRYSTSLGGICINDNMQVLNTNNEAVEGLYAAGEVVGGVQGDLYLPSSTFTWAMTSGVQTGKVVSELLSK
;
A
#
# COMPACT_ATOMS: atom_id res chain seq x y z
N MET A 1 -75.59 -12.26 -1.91
CA MET A 1 -74.72 -11.44 -2.79
C MET A 1 -73.40 -11.09 -2.14
N LYS A 2 -73.28 -10.68 -0.87
CA LYS A 2 -71.98 -10.32 -0.24
C LYS A 2 -70.97 -11.49 -0.12
N LYS A 3 -71.42 -12.76 0.09
CA LYS A 3 -70.53 -13.92 0.18
C LYS A 3 -69.98 -14.37 -1.20
N LEU A 4 -70.71 -14.14 -2.27
CA LEU A 4 -70.27 -14.46 -3.63
C LEU A 4 -69.22 -13.49 -4.14
N PHE A 5 -69.29 -12.23 -3.69
CA PHE A 5 -68.31 -11.16 -4.05
C PHE A 5 -66.97 -11.35 -3.38
N ILE A 6 -66.94 -11.89 -2.13
CA ILE A 6 -65.70 -12.17 -1.39
C ILE A 6 -64.96 -13.37 -2.00
N VAL A 7 -65.67 -14.39 -2.48
CA VAL A 7 -65.08 -15.56 -3.14
C VAL A 7 -64.54 -15.20 -4.53
N LEU A 8 -65.22 -14.31 -5.25
CA LEU A 8 -64.70 -13.80 -6.55
C LEU A 8 -63.47 -12.90 -6.36
N LEU A 9 -63.42 -12.09 -5.28
CA LEU A 9 -62.25 -11.21 -5.02
C LEU A 9 -61.02 -12.03 -4.53
N SER A 10 -61.26 -13.12 -3.76
CA SER A 10 -60.17 -14.02 -3.38
C SER A 10 -59.67 -14.88 -4.51
N LEU A 11 -60.49 -15.25 -5.48
CA LEU A 11 -60.07 -15.95 -6.69
C LEU A 11 -59.30 -15.04 -7.66
N LEU A 12 -59.64 -13.74 -7.73
CA LEU A 12 -58.89 -12.74 -8.51
C LEU A 12 -57.53 -12.40 -7.88
N MET A 13 -57.41 -12.42 -6.54
CA MET A 13 -56.10 -12.24 -5.87
C MET A 13 -55.19 -13.47 -5.99
N VAL A 14 -55.71 -14.68 -6.11
CA VAL A 14 -54.91 -15.88 -6.37
C VAL A 14 -54.47 -15.98 -7.81
N LEU A 15 -55.24 -15.44 -8.77
CA LEU A 15 -54.85 -15.35 -10.17
C LEU A 15 -53.84 -14.23 -10.49
N SER A 16 -53.73 -13.22 -9.62
CA SER A 16 -52.73 -12.17 -9.76
C SER A 16 -51.34 -12.52 -9.16
N LEU A 17 -51.24 -13.66 -8.41
CA LEU A 17 -49.99 -14.22 -7.92
C LEU A 17 -49.34 -15.24 -8.85
N VAL A 18 -50.02 -15.62 -9.96
CA VAL A 18 -49.41 -16.29 -11.11
C VAL A 18 -49.03 -15.23 -12.12
N GLY A 19 -48.40 -14.17 -11.66
CA GLY A 19 -47.71 -13.23 -12.50
C GLY A 19 -46.52 -13.96 -13.13
N CYS A 20 -46.56 -14.06 -14.43
CA CYS A 20 -45.48 -14.54 -15.27
C CYS A 20 -44.11 -14.16 -14.73
N SER A 21 -43.40 -15.08 -14.09
CA SER A 21 -41.98 -15.09 -14.27
C SER A 21 -41.76 -15.45 -15.73
N GLN A 22 -41.75 -14.45 -16.62
CA GLN A 22 -41.04 -14.61 -17.87
C GLN A 22 -39.63 -15.05 -17.45
N LYS A 23 -39.31 -16.33 -17.67
CA LYS A 23 -37.92 -16.75 -17.73
C LYS A 23 -37.31 -15.86 -18.81
N LYS A 24 -36.52 -14.86 -18.38
CA LYS A 24 -35.69 -14.11 -19.30
C LYS A 24 -34.93 -15.19 -20.07
N GLU A 25 -35.12 -15.29 -21.40
CA GLU A 25 -34.32 -16.20 -22.20
C GLU A 25 -32.88 -15.79 -21.97
N VAL A 26 -32.09 -16.69 -21.35
CA VAL A 26 -30.67 -16.46 -21.13
C VAL A 26 -30.06 -16.40 -22.55
N VAL A 27 -29.53 -15.26 -22.92
CA VAL A 27 -28.84 -15.08 -24.20
C VAL A 27 -27.65 -16.00 -24.19
N LYS A 28 -27.65 -17.01 -25.06
CA LYS A 28 -26.56 -17.99 -25.15
C LYS A 28 -25.37 -17.35 -25.83
N MET A 29 -24.20 -17.55 -25.23
CA MET A 29 -22.92 -17.19 -25.82
C MET A 29 -22.64 -18.06 -27.05
N THR A 30 -21.87 -17.54 -27.98
CA THR A 30 -21.28 -18.34 -29.04
C THR A 30 -20.07 -19.09 -28.48
N PRO A 31 -20.09 -20.46 -28.47
CA PRO A 31 -18.95 -21.22 -27.97
C PRO A 31 -17.67 -20.92 -28.74
N GLY A 32 -16.55 -20.74 -28.02
CA GLY A 32 -15.26 -20.43 -28.63
C GLY A 32 -14.29 -19.83 -27.62
N THR A 33 -13.13 -19.41 -28.13
CA THR A 33 -12.09 -18.72 -27.38
C THR A 33 -11.94 -17.30 -27.91
N TYR A 34 -12.00 -16.33 -27.03
CA TYR A 34 -11.98 -14.90 -27.33
C TYR A 34 -10.85 -14.22 -26.60
N THR A 35 -10.12 -13.36 -27.29
CA THR A 35 -9.01 -12.60 -26.71
C THR A 35 -9.36 -11.12 -26.59
N ALA A 36 -8.91 -10.50 -25.52
CA ALA A 36 -9.06 -9.06 -25.30
C ALA A 36 -7.90 -8.51 -24.47
N VAL A 37 -7.70 -7.20 -24.61
CA VAL A 37 -6.62 -6.45 -23.93
C VAL A 37 -7.21 -5.28 -23.18
N SER A 38 -6.75 -5.04 -21.97
CA SER A 38 -7.08 -3.83 -21.21
C SER A 38 -5.88 -3.38 -20.37
N THR A 39 -5.81 -2.09 -20.06
CA THR A 39 -4.69 -1.52 -19.33
C THR A 39 -4.78 -1.83 -17.83
N GLY A 40 -3.73 -2.44 -17.27
CA GLY A 40 -3.53 -2.67 -15.85
C GLY A 40 -2.70 -1.58 -15.17
N PHE A 41 -1.92 -1.94 -14.14
CA PHE A 41 -1.07 -0.99 -13.41
C PHE A 41 0.23 -0.66 -14.16
N LYS A 42 0.90 -1.66 -14.75
CA LYS A 42 2.17 -1.49 -15.48
C LYS A 42 2.06 -1.67 -16.99
N GLY A 43 0.88 -1.56 -17.54
CA GLY A 43 0.63 -1.71 -18.97
C GLY A 43 -0.50 -2.68 -19.28
N ASP A 44 -0.51 -3.17 -20.50
CA ASP A 44 -1.59 -3.99 -20.99
C ASP A 44 -1.60 -5.39 -20.39
N ILE A 45 -2.80 -5.88 -20.11
CA ILE A 45 -3.11 -7.24 -19.70
C ILE A 45 -3.90 -7.88 -20.83
N GLU A 46 -3.35 -8.92 -21.45
CA GLU A 46 -4.01 -9.69 -22.49
C GLU A 46 -4.56 -10.99 -21.90
N VAL A 47 -5.85 -11.26 -22.15
CA VAL A 47 -6.52 -12.47 -21.68
C VAL A 47 -7.10 -13.27 -22.84
N SER A 48 -7.20 -14.58 -22.65
CA SER A 48 -7.91 -15.53 -23.50
C SER A 48 -9.01 -16.18 -22.68
N VAL A 49 -10.28 -16.02 -23.09
CA VAL A 49 -11.45 -16.55 -22.39
C VAL A 49 -12.14 -17.58 -23.28
N THR A 50 -12.25 -18.81 -22.80
CA THR A 50 -12.98 -19.90 -23.48
C THR A 50 -14.35 -20.05 -22.84
N VAL A 51 -15.39 -20.07 -23.67
CA VAL A 51 -16.78 -20.18 -23.22
C VAL A 51 -17.52 -21.30 -23.94
N SER A 52 -18.47 -21.93 -23.24
CA SER A 52 -19.56 -22.70 -23.81
C SER A 52 -20.79 -21.81 -24.03
N GLU A 53 -21.95 -22.38 -24.36
CA GLU A 53 -23.18 -21.60 -24.54
C GLU A 53 -23.62 -20.82 -23.29
N ASP A 54 -23.29 -21.31 -22.09
CA ASP A 54 -23.80 -20.82 -20.81
C ASP A 54 -22.76 -20.66 -19.70
N LYS A 55 -21.47 -20.96 -19.98
CA LYS A 55 -20.42 -20.97 -18.97
C LYS A 55 -19.09 -20.38 -19.46
N ILE A 56 -18.36 -19.84 -18.51
CA ILE A 56 -16.93 -19.56 -18.66
C ILE A 56 -16.20 -20.86 -18.33
N GLU A 57 -15.56 -21.48 -19.35
CA GLU A 57 -14.85 -22.75 -19.20
C GLU A 57 -13.39 -22.56 -18.78
N ASN A 58 -12.75 -21.49 -19.27
CA ASN A 58 -11.38 -21.16 -18.94
C ASN A 58 -11.08 -19.67 -19.10
N ILE A 59 -10.17 -19.15 -18.29
CA ILE A 59 -9.58 -17.83 -18.43
C ILE A 59 -8.07 -17.99 -18.31
N GLU A 60 -7.34 -17.48 -19.27
CA GLU A 60 -5.87 -17.52 -19.31
C GLU A 60 -5.31 -16.11 -19.49
N VAL A 61 -4.31 -15.76 -18.73
CA VAL A 61 -3.53 -14.53 -18.94
C VAL A 61 -2.46 -14.83 -19.98
N VAL A 62 -2.60 -14.28 -21.17
CA VAL A 62 -1.69 -14.52 -22.30
C VAL A 62 -0.42 -13.70 -22.14
N ASN A 63 -0.56 -12.43 -21.73
CA ASN A 63 0.58 -11.54 -21.53
C ASN A 63 0.25 -10.44 -20.50
N HIS A 64 1.26 -10.02 -19.74
CA HIS A 64 1.17 -8.88 -18.84
C HIS A 64 2.57 -8.37 -18.42
N HIS A 65 2.64 -7.13 -17.94
CA HIS A 65 3.84 -6.52 -17.35
C HIS A 65 3.67 -6.17 -15.86
N GLU A 66 2.64 -6.71 -15.22
CA GLU A 66 2.27 -6.42 -13.83
C GLU A 66 3.39 -6.78 -12.83
N THR A 67 3.37 -6.10 -11.68
CA THR A 67 4.37 -6.31 -10.62
C THR A 67 4.33 -7.75 -10.12
N ASN A 68 5.48 -8.42 -10.20
CA ASN A 68 5.63 -9.77 -9.66
C ASN A 68 5.34 -9.78 -8.15
N GLY A 69 4.58 -10.77 -7.68
CA GLY A 69 4.17 -10.91 -6.29
C GLY A 69 3.03 -9.97 -5.85
N ILE A 70 2.54 -9.11 -6.76
CA ILE A 70 1.37 -8.26 -6.52
C ILE A 70 0.34 -8.51 -7.62
N GLY A 71 0.49 -7.87 -8.78
CA GLY A 71 -0.44 -8.04 -9.90
C GLY A 71 -0.41 -9.45 -10.47
N SER A 72 0.76 -10.10 -10.51
CA SER A 72 0.89 -11.48 -10.95
C SER A 72 0.14 -12.48 -10.07
N GLU A 73 0.00 -12.22 -8.78
CA GLU A 73 -0.73 -13.08 -7.85
C GLU A 73 -2.23 -12.77 -7.79
N ALA A 74 -2.62 -11.53 -8.09
CA ALA A 74 -4.01 -11.11 -8.09
C ALA A 74 -4.85 -11.78 -9.19
N MET A 75 -4.28 -11.92 -10.39
CA MET A 75 -4.99 -12.48 -11.53
C MET A 75 -5.37 -13.95 -11.35
N PRO A 76 -4.49 -14.87 -10.91
CA PRO A 76 -4.87 -16.27 -10.61
C PRO A 76 -6.01 -16.37 -9.59
N TYR A 77 -5.98 -15.59 -8.51
CA TYR A 77 -7.07 -15.56 -7.54
C TYR A 77 -8.40 -15.12 -8.16
N MET A 78 -8.37 -14.08 -9.00
CA MET A 78 -9.58 -13.62 -9.69
C MET A 78 -10.10 -14.66 -10.68
N ILE A 79 -9.22 -15.35 -11.42
CA ILE A 79 -9.57 -16.43 -12.34
C ILE A 79 -10.30 -17.54 -11.59
N GLU A 80 -9.73 -18.04 -10.50
CA GLU A 80 -10.33 -19.09 -9.68
C GLU A 80 -11.76 -18.72 -9.25
N ASN A 81 -11.94 -17.49 -8.74
CA ASN A 81 -13.25 -17.03 -8.27
C ASN A 81 -14.23 -16.78 -9.43
N MET A 82 -13.79 -16.23 -10.57
CA MET A 82 -14.63 -16.05 -11.74
C MET A 82 -15.14 -17.38 -12.31
N LEU A 83 -14.29 -18.40 -12.35
CA LEU A 83 -14.65 -19.75 -12.77
C LEU A 83 -15.55 -20.44 -11.75
N LYS A 84 -15.25 -20.31 -10.46
CA LYS A 84 -16.05 -20.90 -9.36
C LYS A 84 -17.47 -20.35 -9.33
N TYR A 85 -17.62 -19.04 -9.41
CA TYR A 85 -18.91 -18.36 -9.26
C TYR A 85 -19.57 -17.98 -10.59
N GLN A 86 -18.92 -18.24 -11.71
CA GLN A 86 -19.42 -17.90 -13.05
C GLN A 86 -19.82 -16.42 -13.17
N THR A 87 -18.98 -15.52 -12.64
CA THR A 87 -19.21 -14.06 -12.67
C THR A 87 -17.90 -13.30 -12.70
N MET A 88 -17.89 -12.13 -13.35
CA MET A 88 -16.79 -11.17 -13.29
C MET A 88 -16.80 -10.33 -12.00
N ASN A 89 -17.93 -10.31 -11.27
CA ASN A 89 -18.13 -9.49 -10.08
C ASN A 89 -17.49 -10.14 -8.84
N VAL A 90 -16.22 -10.49 -8.96
CA VAL A 90 -15.39 -10.98 -7.87
C VAL A 90 -14.64 -9.81 -7.21
N ASP A 91 -14.24 -9.96 -5.96
CA ASP A 91 -13.55 -8.91 -5.23
C ASP A 91 -12.21 -8.55 -5.88
N SER A 92 -11.85 -7.27 -5.85
CA SER A 92 -10.52 -6.82 -6.25
C SER A 92 -9.51 -7.15 -5.17
N CYS A 93 -8.29 -7.52 -5.56
CA CYS A 93 -7.22 -7.79 -4.62
C CYS A 93 -6.67 -6.47 -4.04
N ALA A 94 -6.71 -6.32 -2.71
CA ALA A 94 -6.10 -5.18 -2.03
C ALA A 94 -4.58 -5.14 -2.32
N GLY A 95 -4.07 -3.96 -2.67
CA GLY A 95 -2.68 -3.80 -3.13
C GLY A 95 -2.48 -4.00 -4.64
N ALA A 96 -3.45 -4.64 -5.35
CA ALA A 96 -3.45 -4.83 -6.80
C ALA A 96 -4.74 -4.34 -7.46
N THR A 97 -5.34 -3.28 -6.92
CA THR A 97 -6.67 -2.79 -7.34
C THR A 97 -6.73 -2.40 -8.82
N VAL A 98 -5.69 -1.73 -9.32
CA VAL A 98 -5.60 -1.31 -10.73
C VAL A 98 -5.47 -2.52 -11.66
N THR A 99 -4.57 -3.45 -11.33
CA THR A 99 -4.43 -4.73 -12.04
C THR A 99 -5.77 -5.49 -12.06
N SER A 100 -6.45 -5.57 -10.91
CA SER A 100 -7.75 -6.24 -10.77
C SER A 100 -8.82 -5.60 -11.67
N ALA A 101 -8.84 -4.27 -11.75
CA ALA A 101 -9.77 -3.54 -12.60
C ALA A 101 -9.47 -3.77 -14.10
N GLY A 102 -8.21 -3.66 -14.51
CA GLY A 102 -7.76 -3.93 -15.88
C GLY A 102 -8.05 -5.36 -16.32
N PHE A 103 -7.68 -6.34 -15.48
CA PHE A 103 -7.95 -7.74 -15.72
C PHE A 103 -9.46 -8.02 -15.90
N ARG A 104 -10.30 -7.50 -14.99
CA ARG A 104 -11.76 -7.63 -15.09
C ARG A 104 -12.30 -7.01 -16.38
N MET A 105 -11.75 -5.87 -16.81
CA MET A 105 -12.17 -5.21 -18.04
C MET A 105 -11.80 -6.07 -19.26
N ALA A 106 -10.60 -6.62 -19.33
CA ALA A 106 -10.19 -7.53 -20.40
C ALA A 106 -11.10 -8.77 -20.48
N VAL A 107 -11.40 -9.41 -19.35
CA VAL A 107 -12.35 -10.55 -19.31
C VAL A 107 -13.74 -10.13 -19.79
N LYS A 108 -14.24 -8.96 -19.36
CA LYS A 108 -15.52 -8.41 -19.80
C LYS A 108 -15.58 -8.23 -21.32
N ASP A 109 -14.52 -7.69 -21.89
CA ASP A 109 -14.48 -7.43 -23.34
C ASP A 109 -14.43 -8.74 -24.14
N ALA A 110 -13.71 -9.75 -23.66
CA ALA A 110 -13.71 -11.08 -24.25
C ALA A 110 -15.10 -11.75 -24.18
N LEU A 111 -15.77 -11.69 -23.04
CA LEU A 111 -17.14 -12.21 -22.87
C LEU A 111 -18.15 -11.45 -23.75
N SER A 112 -17.98 -10.14 -23.93
CA SER A 112 -18.82 -9.33 -24.80
C SER A 112 -18.70 -9.76 -26.28
N GLN A 113 -17.50 -10.14 -26.74
CA GLN A 113 -17.28 -10.69 -28.08
C GLN A 113 -18.01 -12.03 -28.28
N ALA A 114 -18.14 -12.83 -27.23
CA ALA A 114 -18.87 -14.08 -27.23
C ALA A 114 -20.41 -13.88 -27.24
N GLY A 115 -20.90 -12.65 -27.07
CA GLY A 115 -22.32 -12.33 -26.95
C GLY A 115 -22.91 -12.62 -25.57
N ALA A 116 -22.10 -12.60 -24.53
CA ALA A 116 -22.53 -12.86 -23.16
C ALA A 116 -23.54 -11.82 -22.66
N ASP A 117 -24.54 -12.27 -21.88
CA ASP A 117 -25.41 -11.37 -21.13
C ASP A 117 -24.66 -10.80 -19.92
N MET A 118 -24.25 -9.53 -20.01
CA MET A 118 -23.48 -8.86 -18.98
C MET A 118 -24.25 -8.69 -17.65
N GLU A 119 -25.57 -8.75 -17.62
CA GLU A 119 -26.33 -8.75 -16.36
C GLU A 119 -26.11 -10.06 -15.60
N VAL A 120 -25.99 -11.18 -16.31
CA VAL A 120 -25.73 -12.50 -15.74
C VAL A 120 -24.30 -12.57 -15.21
N PHE A 121 -23.32 -12.26 -16.06
CA PHE A 121 -21.90 -12.39 -15.69
C PHE A 121 -21.37 -11.25 -14.81
N ASN A 122 -22.17 -10.24 -14.48
CA ASN A 122 -21.86 -9.21 -13.50
C ASN A 122 -22.71 -9.33 -12.21
N ALA A 123 -23.46 -10.40 -12.06
CA ALA A 123 -24.23 -10.70 -10.85
C ALA A 123 -23.27 -10.94 -9.67
N LYS A 124 -23.71 -10.57 -8.46
CA LYS A 124 -22.94 -10.88 -7.24
C LYS A 124 -22.76 -12.40 -7.09
N PRO A 125 -21.57 -12.87 -6.65
CA PRO A 125 -21.33 -14.27 -6.38
C PRO A 125 -22.38 -14.86 -5.41
N GLN A 126 -22.92 -16.01 -5.76
CA GLN A 126 -23.77 -16.79 -4.86
C GLN A 126 -22.86 -17.64 -3.97
N LYS A 127 -22.46 -17.10 -2.80
CA LYS A 127 -21.63 -17.82 -1.84
C LYS A 127 -22.49 -18.77 -1.03
N ALA A 128 -21.96 -19.97 -0.70
CA ALA A 128 -22.59 -20.91 0.20
C ALA A 128 -22.66 -20.31 1.63
N GLU A 129 -23.56 -20.85 2.47
CA GLU A 129 -23.59 -20.51 3.89
C GLU A 129 -22.28 -20.96 4.56
N ALA A 130 -21.65 -20.06 5.32
CA ALA A 130 -20.36 -20.34 5.95
C ALA A 130 -20.50 -21.46 7.00
N LYS A 131 -19.52 -22.36 7.01
CA LYS A 131 -19.41 -23.44 8.01
C LYS A 131 -18.55 -22.95 9.17
N ASP A 132 -18.86 -23.42 10.37
CA ASP A 132 -18.05 -23.14 11.55
C ASP A 132 -16.93 -24.19 11.69
N GLU A 133 -15.71 -23.74 11.94
CA GLU A 133 -14.54 -24.57 12.18
C GLU A 133 -13.76 -24.07 13.40
N THR A 134 -13.27 -25.01 14.22
CA THR A 134 -12.41 -24.69 15.36
C THR A 134 -11.00 -25.22 15.12
N ILE A 135 -9.99 -24.37 15.33
CA ILE A 135 -8.57 -24.68 15.16
C ILE A 135 -7.85 -24.38 16.48
N ASP A 136 -7.02 -25.32 16.92
CA ASP A 136 -6.15 -25.14 18.10
C ASP A 136 -4.69 -25.01 17.67
N VAL A 137 -4.01 -23.96 18.13
CA VAL A 137 -2.60 -23.68 17.83
C VAL A 137 -1.85 -23.16 19.07
N ASP A 138 -0.53 -23.11 19.01
CA ASP A 138 0.24 -22.43 20.05
C ASP A 138 0.21 -20.92 19.83
N VAL A 139 0.35 -20.49 18.57
CA VAL A 139 0.41 -19.07 18.20
C VAL A 139 -0.50 -18.81 16.99
N VAL A 140 -1.39 -17.83 17.11
CA VAL A 140 -2.07 -17.26 15.95
C VAL A 140 -1.50 -15.87 15.64
N VAL A 141 -1.15 -15.65 14.39
CA VAL A 141 -0.64 -14.35 13.89
C VAL A 141 -1.71 -13.74 12.97
N VAL A 142 -2.12 -12.52 13.28
CA VAL A 142 -3.13 -11.78 12.52
C VAL A 142 -2.45 -10.79 11.59
N GLY A 143 -2.42 -11.11 10.30
CA GLY A 143 -1.79 -10.34 9.23
C GLY A 143 -0.51 -11.00 8.69
N ALA A 144 -0.42 -11.15 7.36
CA ALA A 144 0.70 -11.72 6.65
C ALA A 144 1.58 -10.64 5.96
N GLY A 145 1.78 -9.49 6.61
CA GLY A 145 2.83 -8.53 6.27
C GLY A 145 4.19 -8.96 6.82
N ALA A 146 5.22 -8.12 6.66
CA ALA A 146 6.58 -8.42 7.12
C ALA A 146 6.63 -8.82 8.60
N ALA A 147 6.00 -8.04 9.47
CA ALA A 147 6.00 -8.30 10.91
C ALA A 147 5.35 -9.64 11.27
N GLY A 148 4.16 -9.92 10.70
CA GLY A 148 3.46 -11.17 10.97
C GLY A 148 4.21 -12.38 10.46
N MET A 149 4.68 -12.36 9.22
CA MET A 149 5.43 -13.49 8.65
C MET A 149 6.78 -13.71 9.33
N MET A 150 7.48 -12.66 9.77
CA MET A 150 8.71 -12.80 10.57
C MET A 150 8.43 -13.39 11.96
N SER A 151 7.36 -12.95 12.63
CA SER A 151 6.95 -13.55 13.91
C SER A 151 6.62 -15.04 13.75
N ALA A 152 5.84 -15.36 12.72
CA ALA A 152 5.45 -16.74 12.42
C ALA A 152 6.65 -17.61 12.05
N TYR A 153 7.55 -17.10 11.20
CA TYR A 153 8.76 -17.81 10.79
C TYR A 153 9.64 -18.15 12.00
N TYR A 154 9.91 -17.14 12.85
CA TYR A 154 10.71 -17.36 14.04
C TYR A 154 10.05 -18.39 14.99
N ALA A 155 8.77 -18.20 15.32
CA ALA A 155 8.05 -19.07 16.24
C ALA A 155 7.95 -20.52 15.72
N ALA A 156 7.65 -20.71 14.42
CA ALA A 156 7.60 -22.04 13.82
C ALA A 156 8.97 -22.73 13.82
N LYS A 157 10.05 -21.97 13.56
CA LYS A 157 11.43 -22.47 13.61
C LYS A 157 11.84 -22.94 15.02
N GLN A 158 11.19 -22.40 16.07
CA GLN A 158 11.35 -22.87 17.45
C GLN A 158 10.46 -24.08 17.81
N GLY A 159 9.69 -24.59 16.85
CA GLY A 159 8.84 -25.78 17.00
C GLY A 159 7.41 -25.51 17.46
N ASN A 160 6.97 -24.25 17.53
CA ASN A 160 5.59 -23.92 17.87
C ASN A 160 4.64 -24.26 16.70
N ASN A 161 3.40 -24.67 17.02
CA ASN A 161 2.33 -24.81 16.04
C ASN A 161 1.74 -23.42 15.75
N VAL A 162 2.05 -22.86 14.57
CA VAL A 162 1.73 -21.48 14.19
C VAL A 162 0.72 -21.44 13.06
N LEU A 163 -0.31 -20.60 13.21
CA LEU A 163 -1.24 -20.25 12.15
C LEU A 163 -1.19 -18.75 11.87
N VAL A 164 -0.97 -18.39 10.62
CA VAL A 164 -1.10 -17.00 10.13
C VAL A 164 -2.45 -16.88 9.42
N ILE A 165 -3.20 -15.83 9.73
CA ILE A 165 -4.42 -15.47 9.02
C ILE A 165 -4.24 -14.10 8.36
N GLU A 166 -4.67 -13.99 7.10
CA GLU A 166 -4.56 -12.79 6.28
C GLU A 166 -5.92 -12.48 5.63
N LYS A 167 -6.41 -11.25 5.80
CA LYS A 167 -7.74 -10.87 5.28
C LYS A 167 -7.79 -10.76 3.76
N THR A 168 -6.65 -10.46 3.13
CA THR A 168 -6.54 -10.36 1.68
C THR A 168 -6.16 -11.71 1.06
N PRO A 169 -6.41 -11.92 -0.23
CA PRO A 169 -5.99 -13.15 -0.91
C PRO A 169 -4.47 -13.27 -1.07
N MET A 170 -3.74 -12.17 -0.89
CA MET A 170 -2.29 -12.09 -1.10
C MET A 170 -1.57 -11.76 0.21
N VAL A 171 -0.34 -12.26 0.35
CA VAL A 171 0.55 -11.90 1.46
C VAL A 171 1.34 -10.63 1.17
N GLY A 172 1.93 -10.05 2.20
CA GLY A 172 2.90 -8.96 2.13
C GLY A 172 2.38 -7.61 2.54
N GLY A 173 1.08 -7.32 2.39
CA GLY A 173 0.49 -6.03 2.78
C GLY A 173 1.29 -4.84 2.23
N ALA A 174 1.45 -3.77 3.01
CA ALA A 174 2.27 -2.61 2.62
C ALA A 174 3.75 -2.96 2.43
N SER A 175 4.24 -4.03 3.07
CA SER A 175 5.63 -4.47 2.93
C SER A 175 5.95 -4.95 1.52
N ALA A 176 4.98 -5.51 0.79
CA ALA A 176 5.14 -5.86 -0.63
C ALA A 176 5.31 -4.62 -1.53
N MET A 177 4.79 -3.46 -1.11
CA MET A 177 4.92 -2.18 -1.83
C MET A 177 6.23 -1.45 -1.50
N ALA A 178 6.97 -1.89 -0.47
CA ALA A 178 8.21 -1.26 -0.03
C ALA A 178 9.37 -1.52 -1.00
N GLY A 179 10.46 -0.75 -0.86
CA GLY A 179 11.68 -0.94 -1.64
C GLY A 179 12.52 -2.16 -1.25
N GLY A 180 12.16 -2.89 -0.18
CA GLY A 180 12.86 -4.09 0.27
C GLY A 180 14.20 -3.82 1.00
N ALA A 181 14.43 -2.61 1.51
CA ALA A 181 15.66 -2.26 2.22
C ALA A 181 15.41 -2.10 3.72
N ILE A 182 16.30 -2.67 4.55
CA ILE A 182 16.34 -2.52 6.00
C ILE A 182 17.56 -1.72 6.43
N LEU A 183 17.41 -0.92 7.49
CA LEU A 183 18.52 -0.20 8.12
C LEU A 183 19.36 -1.17 8.96
N GLY A 184 20.66 -1.18 8.73
CA GLY A 184 21.61 -1.81 9.64
C GLY A 184 22.24 -0.77 10.55
N THR A 185 22.34 -1.07 11.84
CA THR A 185 23.09 -0.26 12.78
C THR A 185 23.67 -1.16 13.88
N GLY A 186 24.94 -0.97 14.21
CA GLY A 186 25.64 -1.77 15.22
C GLY A 186 25.75 -3.26 14.90
N SER A 187 25.34 -3.71 13.72
CA SER A 187 25.31 -5.12 13.31
C SER A 187 26.72 -5.65 13.01
N LYS A 188 26.94 -6.97 13.17
CA LYS A 188 28.23 -7.61 12.80
C LYS A 188 28.51 -7.49 11.30
N TRP A 189 27.48 -7.66 10.46
CA TRP A 189 27.57 -7.56 9.00
C TRP A 189 27.96 -6.16 8.53
N GLN A 190 27.45 -5.13 9.20
CA GLN A 190 27.81 -3.77 8.95
C GLN A 190 29.29 -3.50 9.25
N LYS A 191 29.80 -4.04 10.37
CA LYS A 191 31.21 -3.93 10.77
C LYS A 191 32.12 -4.68 9.78
N GLU A 192 31.74 -5.86 9.31
CA GLU A 192 32.49 -6.64 8.29
C GLU A 192 32.58 -5.88 6.97
N LEU A 193 31.59 -5.07 6.63
CA LEU A 193 31.58 -4.20 5.43
C LEU A 193 32.38 -2.90 5.65
N GLY A 194 33.01 -2.72 6.81
CA GLY A 194 33.81 -1.53 7.11
C GLY A 194 32.99 -0.27 7.37
N TYR A 195 31.73 -0.42 7.76
CA TYR A 195 30.85 0.69 8.07
C TYR A 195 30.61 0.76 9.59
N GLU A 196 30.98 1.88 10.18
CA GLU A 196 30.72 2.15 11.60
C GLU A 196 29.49 3.05 11.75
N ASP A 197 28.51 2.59 12.49
CA ASP A 197 27.34 3.34 12.92
C ASP A 197 26.95 2.82 14.33
N SER A 198 26.08 3.54 15.02
CA SER A 198 25.63 3.14 16.34
C SER A 198 24.12 3.27 16.47
N THR A 199 23.55 2.49 17.37
CA THR A 199 22.15 2.59 17.74
C THR A 199 21.81 4.00 18.26
N ASP A 200 22.73 4.65 19.01
CA ASP A 200 22.54 6.03 19.48
C ASP A 200 22.46 7.03 18.32
N ALA A 201 23.29 6.86 17.29
CA ALA A 201 23.25 7.73 16.10
C ALA A 201 21.94 7.53 15.32
N LEU A 202 21.46 6.29 15.20
CA LEU A 202 20.18 6.02 14.55
C LEU A 202 19.00 6.54 15.40
N LYS A 203 19.04 6.36 16.74
CA LYS A 203 18.05 6.93 17.66
C LYS A 203 17.95 8.44 17.48
N ALA A 204 19.10 9.14 17.47
CA ALA A 204 19.12 10.60 17.28
C ALA A 204 18.49 11.03 15.94
N LYS A 205 18.80 10.33 14.85
CA LYS A 205 18.20 10.59 13.53
C LYS A 205 16.69 10.33 13.54
N LEU A 206 16.24 9.24 14.16
CA LEU A 206 14.83 8.87 14.23
C LEU A 206 14.01 9.90 15.01
N LEU A 207 14.54 10.33 16.17
CA LEU A 207 13.92 11.37 16.99
C LEU A 207 13.88 12.72 16.27
N ALA A 208 14.99 13.12 15.64
CA ALA A 208 15.04 14.38 14.88
C ALA A 208 14.03 14.38 13.72
N GLN A 209 13.95 13.28 12.94
CA GLN A 209 13.02 13.15 11.84
C GLN A 209 11.55 13.17 12.31
N GLY A 210 11.26 12.56 13.43
CA GLY A 210 9.93 12.57 14.07
C GLY A 210 9.65 13.82 14.90
N HIS A 211 10.48 14.88 14.78
CA HIS A 211 10.38 16.16 15.53
C HIS A 211 10.30 15.97 17.05
N ASN A 212 10.97 14.94 17.58
CA ASN A 212 10.94 14.52 18.98
C ASN A 212 9.52 14.23 19.52
N LYS A 213 8.60 13.79 18.63
CA LYS A 213 7.24 13.38 18.98
C LYS A 213 7.10 11.86 19.05
N ASN A 214 8.19 11.14 18.88
CA ASN A 214 8.29 9.70 19.09
C ASN A 214 7.98 9.37 20.57
N ASP A 215 7.52 8.16 20.84
CA ASP A 215 7.55 7.59 22.18
C ASP A 215 8.96 7.06 22.46
N GLU A 216 9.65 7.70 23.38
CA GLU A 216 11.06 7.41 23.63
C GLU A 216 11.27 5.97 24.11
N ALA A 217 10.36 5.43 24.95
CA ALA A 217 10.43 4.05 25.41
C ALA A 217 10.31 3.05 24.26
N THR A 218 9.39 3.29 23.33
CA THR A 218 9.24 2.43 22.13
C THR A 218 10.46 2.54 21.20
N VAL A 219 11.06 3.73 21.09
CA VAL A 219 12.31 3.91 20.32
C VAL A 219 13.47 3.19 21.00
N ASP A 220 13.61 3.28 22.33
CA ASP A 220 14.65 2.57 23.09
C ASP A 220 14.49 1.05 22.97
N LEU A 221 13.27 0.55 23.03
CA LEU A 221 12.97 -0.84 22.76
C LEU A 221 13.43 -1.25 21.34
N PHE A 222 13.13 -0.45 20.32
CA PHE A 222 13.60 -0.71 18.95
C PHE A 222 15.13 -0.77 18.87
N MET A 223 15.82 0.20 19.49
CA MET A 223 17.29 0.24 19.50
C MET A 223 17.91 -0.94 20.26
N SER A 224 17.21 -1.49 21.26
CA SER A 224 17.71 -2.60 22.08
C SER A 224 17.88 -3.91 21.30
N PHE A 225 17.07 -4.14 20.29
CA PHE A 225 17.07 -5.40 19.53
C PHE A 225 17.42 -5.27 18.03
N ILE A 226 17.49 -4.04 17.48
CA ILE A 226 17.66 -3.85 16.04
C ILE A 226 18.91 -4.54 15.50
N SER A 227 20.06 -4.39 16.18
CA SER A 227 21.34 -4.96 15.71
C SER A 227 21.29 -6.48 15.63
N GLU A 228 20.86 -7.15 16.69
CA GLU A 228 20.76 -8.60 16.78
C GLU A 228 19.76 -9.16 15.77
N ASN A 229 18.59 -8.52 15.66
CA ASN A 229 17.55 -9.00 14.76
C ASN A 229 17.89 -8.74 13.27
N VAL A 230 18.61 -7.66 12.94
CA VAL A 230 19.16 -7.45 11.60
C VAL A 230 20.22 -8.52 11.28
N ASP A 231 21.10 -8.82 12.21
CA ASP A 231 22.10 -9.88 12.04
C ASP A 231 21.42 -11.24 11.77
N TRP A 232 20.38 -11.57 12.55
CA TRP A 232 19.61 -12.79 12.34
C TRP A 232 18.93 -12.81 10.96
N ILE A 233 18.32 -11.70 10.50
CA ILE A 233 17.69 -11.60 9.18
C ILE A 233 18.73 -11.82 8.06
N VAL A 234 19.91 -11.20 8.18
CA VAL A 234 20.97 -11.34 7.18
C VAL A 234 21.52 -12.76 7.17
N ASP A 235 21.73 -13.37 8.33
CA ASP A 235 22.18 -14.77 8.45
C ASP A 235 21.20 -15.75 7.80
N GLU A 236 19.89 -15.59 8.03
CA GLU A 236 18.84 -16.39 7.41
C GLU A 236 18.76 -16.19 5.89
N ASN A 237 19.31 -15.09 5.37
CA ASN A 237 19.48 -14.85 3.93
C ASN A 237 20.85 -15.33 3.40
N GLY A 238 21.58 -16.18 4.13
CA GLY A 238 22.84 -16.76 3.71
C GLY A 238 24.06 -15.87 3.91
N GLY A 239 23.95 -14.81 4.71
CA GLY A 239 25.06 -13.93 5.04
C GLY A 239 25.51 -12.99 3.91
N ALA A 240 24.76 -12.89 2.82
CA ALA A 240 25.12 -12.09 1.64
C ALA A 240 23.92 -11.26 1.20
N MET A 241 23.76 -10.10 1.81
CA MET A 241 22.77 -9.13 1.34
C MET A 241 23.49 -7.98 0.62
N PRO A 242 23.03 -7.55 -0.57
CA PRO A 242 23.51 -6.34 -1.21
C PRO A 242 23.38 -5.15 -0.26
N TYR A 243 24.45 -4.39 -0.16
CA TYR A 243 24.60 -3.30 0.78
C TYR A 243 24.78 -1.99 0.04
N LYS A 244 24.11 -0.93 0.51
CA LYS A 244 24.27 0.41 0.00
C LYS A 244 24.53 1.40 1.14
N LYS A 245 25.63 2.13 1.05
CA LYS A 245 25.95 3.20 1.99
C LYS A 245 25.29 4.48 1.50
N GLU A 246 24.12 4.82 2.02
CA GLU A 246 23.44 6.09 1.71
C GLU A 246 22.81 6.72 2.95
N GLY A 247 23.08 8.01 3.12
CA GLY A 247 22.34 8.99 3.92
C GLY A 247 22.11 8.68 5.40
N THR A 248 21.17 7.81 5.71
CA THR A 248 20.67 7.59 7.06
C THR A 248 21.28 6.41 7.80
N GLY A 249 22.24 5.72 7.22
CA GLY A 249 22.87 4.51 7.76
C GLY A 249 23.17 3.50 6.67
N ALA A 250 23.65 2.33 7.05
CA ALA A 250 23.80 1.23 6.12
C ALA A 250 22.44 0.62 5.84
N THR A 251 22.05 0.52 4.57
CA THR A 251 20.87 -0.22 4.18
C THR A 251 21.26 -1.55 3.56
N PHE A 252 20.68 -2.63 4.06
CA PHE A 252 20.75 -3.94 3.41
C PHE A 252 19.56 -4.07 2.49
N SER A 253 19.81 -4.22 1.18
CA SER A 253 18.75 -4.53 0.22
C SER A 253 18.60 -6.03 0.14
N MET A 254 17.42 -6.51 0.44
CA MET A 254 17.05 -7.89 0.11
C MET A 254 16.86 -8.01 -1.41
N ASP A 255 17.21 -9.13 -1.99
CA ASP A 255 17.07 -9.33 -3.43
C ASP A 255 15.62 -9.11 -3.89
N GLY A 256 15.46 -8.17 -4.79
CA GLY A 256 14.17 -7.82 -5.36
C GLY A 256 13.49 -6.62 -4.69
N SER A 257 12.25 -6.39 -5.09
CA SER A 257 11.33 -5.42 -4.47
C SER A 257 10.77 -5.99 -3.15
N GLY A 258 10.06 -5.18 -2.39
CA GLY A 258 9.36 -5.66 -1.20
C GLY A 258 8.49 -6.90 -1.47
N SER A 259 7.83 -6.99 -2.62
CA SER A 259 7.03 -8.16 -3.01
C SER A 259 7.87 -9.43 -3.14
N GLY A 260 9.06 -9.37 -3.76
CA GLY A 260 9.98 -10.50 -3.84
C GLY A 260 10.44 -10.98 -2.46
N VAL A 261 10.75 -10.04 -1.57
CA VAL A 261 11.08 -10.34 -0.16
C VAL A 261 9.93 -11.06 0.53
N MET A 262 8.69 -10.58 0.34
CA MET A 262 7.51 -11.18 0.99
C MET A 262 7.21 -12.59 0.48
N LEU A 263 7.36 -12.85 -0.81
CA LEU A 263 7.21 -14.20 -1.36
C LEU A 263 8.27 -15.17 -0.82
N ALA A 264 9.53 -14.75 -0.78
CA ALA A 264 10.61 -15.54 -0.21
C ALA A 264 10.38 -15.83 1.30
N LEU A 265 9.87 -14.84 2.03
CA LEU A 265 9.55 -15.00 3.46
C LEU A 265 8.37 -15.94 3.68
N LYS A 266 7.32 -15.87 2.85
CA LYS A 266 6.20 -16.83 2.85
C LYS A 266 6.72 -18.26 2.70
N GLU A 267 7.54 -18.51 1.68
CA GLU A 267 8.10 -19.84 1.44
C GLU A 267 8.91 -20.37 2.64
N ARG A 268 9.73 -19.52 3.26
CA ARG A 268 10.53 -19.88 4.45
C ARG A 268 9.64 -20.18 5.66
N MET A 269 8.65 -19.36 5.90
CA MET A 269 7.68 -19.52 6.98
C MET A 269 6.94 -20.86 6.86
N GLU A 270 6.43 -21.18 5.66
CA GLU A 270 5.74 -22.45 5.37
C GLU A 270 6.68 -23.65 5.49
N LYS A 271 7.92 -23.56 5.01
CA LYS A 271 8.96 -24.60 5.19
C LYS A 271 9.33 -24.83 6.66
N ALA A 272 9.23 -23.80 7.50
CA ALA A 272 9.42 -23.94 8.94
C ALA A 272 8.23 -24.58 9.65
N GLY A 273 7.11 -24.78 8.96
CA GLY A 273 5.92 -25.47 9.47
C GLY A 273 4.75 -24.54 9.87
N ALA A 274 4.86 -23.23 9.70
CA ALA A 274 3.72 -22.34 9.90
C ALA A 274 2.67 -22.55 8.80
N LYS A 275 1.40 -22.53 9.19
CA LYS A 275 0.26 -22.58 8.28
C LYS A 275 -0.23 -21.17 7.94
N LEU A 276 -0.80 -21.02 6.75
CA LEU A 276 -1.35 -19.75 6.27
C LEU A 276 -2.78 -19.93 5.76
N LEU A 277 -3.68 -19.06 6.20
CA LEU A 277 -5.02 -18.88 5.66
C LEU A 277 -5.14 -17.46 5.13
N THR A 278 -5.22 -17.30 3.82
CA THR A 278 -5.55 -16.04 3.15
C THR A 278 -7.07 -15.87 3.02
N SER A 279 -7.55 -14.72 2.55
CA SER A 279 -8.99 -14.38 2.48
C SER A 279 -9.72 -14.66 3.79
N THR A 280 -9.04 -14.52 4.93
CA THR A 280 -9.52 -14.85 6.26
C THR A 280 -9.32 -13.68 7.21
N LYS A 281 -10.40 -12.93 7.47
CA LYS A 281 -10.38 -11.72 8.29
C LYS A 281 -10.60 -12.05 9.76
N ALA A 282 -9.64 -11.69 10.63
CA ALA A 282 -9.88 -11.67 12.08
C ALA A 282 -10.95 -10.62 12.41
N THR A 283 -11.91 -10.98 13.25
CA THR A 283 -13.06 -10.13 13.59
C THR A 283 -13.10 -9.75 15.06
N GLU A 284 -12.70 -10.66 15.95
CA GLU A 284 -12.79 -10.48 17.40
C GLU A 284 -11.66 -11.20 18.12
N LEU A 285 -11.21 -10.66 19.26
CA LEU A 285 -10.41 -11.41 20.24
C LEU A 285 -11.31 -12.35 21.04
N ILE A 286 -10.83 -13.54 21.35
CA ILE A 286 -11.45 -14.43 22.33
C ILE A 286 -10.78 -14.11 23.66
N VAL A 287 -11.59 -13.63 24.63
CA VAL A 287 -11.10 -13.20 25.94
C VAL A 287 -11.78 -14.06 27.01
N ASP A 288 -10.99 -14.68 27.88
CA ASP A 288 -11.45 -15.42 29.04
C ASP A 288 -10.80 -14.87 30.31
N ASN A 289 -11.62 -14.35 31.23
CA ASN A 289 -11.15 -13.76 32.50
C ASN A 289 -10.03 -12.69 32.35
N GLY A 290 -10.07 -11.89 31.26
CA GLY A 290 -9.10 -10.85 30.96
C GLY A 290 -7.85 -11.34 30.22
N ILE A 291 -7.73 -12.63 29.94
CA ILE A 291 -6.66 -13.25 29.16
C ILE A 291 -7.13 -13.44 27.73
N VAL A 292 -6.31 -13.10 26.75
CA VAL A 292 -6.60 -13.39 25.33
C VAL A 292 -6.20 -14.82 25.02
N THR A 293 -7.18 -15.63 24.61
CA THR A 293 -7.04 -17.07 24.38
C THR A 293 -7.26 -17.47 22.91
N GLY A 294 -7.36 -16.48 22.01
CA GLY A 294 -7.54 -16.75 20.59
C GLY A 294 -8.21 -15.62 19.84
N VAL A 295 -8.67 -15.93 18.62
CA VAL A 295 -9.39 -14.99 17.75
C VAL A 295 -10.54 -15.70 17.03
N LYS A 296 -11.61 -14.94 16.72
CA LYS A 296 -12.58 -15.34 15.70
C LYS A 296 -12.17 -14.74 14.36
N ALA A 297 -12.42 -15.48 13.30
CA ALA A 297 -12.13 -15.01 11.94
C ALA A 297 -13.23 -15.48 10.97
N SER A 298 -13.42 -14.70 9.90
CA SER A 298 -14.37 -15.00 8.83
C SER A 298 -13.60 -15.17 7.51
N GLY A 299 -13.70 -16.35 6.93
CA GLY A 299 -13.23 -16.65 5.58
C GLY A 299 -14.37 -16.54 4.56
N GLU A 300 -14.15 -16.98 3.32
CA GLU A 300 -15.14 -16.90 2.25
C GLU A 300 -16.35 -17.81 2.50
N GLU A 301 -16.11 -19.03 2.98
CA GLU A 301 -17.14 -20.07 3.24
C GLU A 301 -16.97 -20.74 4.62
N THR A 302 -16.13 -20.15 5.49
CA THR A 302 -15.83 -20.72 6.81
C THR A 302 -15.67 -19.62 7.85
N ASN A 303 -16.37 -19.75 8.99
CA ASN A 303 -16.11 -18.96 10.17
C ASN A 303 -15.18 -19.76 11.09
N TYR A 304 -14.13 -19.16 11.54
CA TYR A 304 -13.14 -19.82 12.38
C TYR A 304 -13.21 -19.35 13.83
N THR A 305 -13.14 -20.31 14.75
CA THR A 305 -12.76 -20.08 16.14
C THR A 305 -11.34 -20.63 16.32
N ILE A 306 -10.36 -19.74 16.48
CA ILE A 306 -8.95 -20.12 16.57
C ILE A 306 -8.51 -19.92 18.02
N ASN A 307 -8.36 -21.05 18.75
CA ASN A 307 -7.82 -21.03 20.11
C ASN A 307 -6.28 -20.99 20.04
N ALA A 308 -5.66 -20.13 20.82
CA ALA A 308 -4.20 -19.98 20.84
C ALA A 308 -3.71 -19.59 22.24
N LYS A 309 -2.48 -20.00 22.58
CA LYS A 309 -1.79 -19.56 23.80
C LYS A 309 -1.25 -18.13 23.67
N ALA A 310 -1.00 -17.69 22.44
CA ALA A 310 -0.57 -16.33 22.12
C ALA A 310 -1.19 -15.83 20.81
N VAL A 311 -1.67 -14.60 20.82
CA VAL A 311 -2.19 -13.87 19.66
C VAL A 311 -1.22 -12.72 19.33
N ILE A 312 -0.73 -12.68 18.10
CA ILE A 312 0.15 -11.60 17.61
C ILE A 312 -0.62 -10.76 16.61
N LEU A 313 -0.86 -9.48 16.95
CA LEU A 313 -1.46 -8.51 16.04
C LEU A 313 -0.38 -7.89 15.15
N ALA A 314 -0.45 -8.16 13.85
CA ALA A 314 0.45 -7.64 12.82
C ALA A 314 -0.35 -7.10 11.60
N THR A 315 -1.48 -6.47 11.89
CA THR A 315 -2.53 -6.11 10.93
C THR A 315 -2.19 -4.91 10.04
N GLY A 316 -1.02 -4.30 10.24
CA GLY A 316 -0.67 -3.04 9.59
C GLY A 316 -1.40 -1.83 10.18
N GLY A 317 -1.47 -0.75 9.41
CA GLY A 317 -1.98 0.54 9.89
C GLY A 317 -3.48 0.74 9.71
N TYR A 318 -3.88 2.03 9.77
CA TYR A 318 -5.27 2.48 9.65
C TYR A 318 -5.46 3.58 8.58
N GLY A 319 -4.41 3.92 7.82
CA GLY A 319 -4.42 5.08 6.91
C GLY A 319 -5.45 5.00 5.78
N HIS A 320 -5.93 3.81 5.41
CA HIS A 320 -7.00 3.64 4.43
C HIS A 320 -8.37 4.01 4.99
N ASN A 321 -8.57 3.90 6.30
CA ASN A 321 -9.84 4.23 6.95
C ASN A 321 -9.95 5.74 7.22
N ILE A 322 -10.50 6.46 6.26
CA ILE A 322 -10.65 7.93 6.33
C ILE A 322 -11.45 8.41 7.55
N SER A 323 -12.29 7.54 8.16
CA SER A 323 -13.07 7.90 9.34
C SER A 323 -12.22 8.07 10.61
N LEU A 324 -11.01 7.51 10.61
CA LEU A 324 -10.02 7.64 11.69
C LEU A 324 -9.10 8.85 11.51
N LEU A 325 -9.22 9.57 10.38
CA LEU A 325 -8.34 10.68 10.03
C LEU A 325 -9.08 12.03 10.12
N PRO A 326 -8.35 13.15 10.36
CA PRO A 326 -8.91 14.48 10.29
C PRO A 326 -9.58 14.77 8.94
N GLU A 327 -10.60 15.63 8.95
CA GLU A 327 -11.39 16.00 7.75
C GLU A 327 -10.52 16.49 6.59
N GLU A 328 -9.41 17.19 6.87
CA GLU A 328 -8.49 17.70 5.85
C GLU A 328 -7.91 16.60 4.96
N TYR A 329 -7.78 15.36 5.46
CA TYR A 329 -7.22 14.24 4.70
C TYR A 329 -8.09 13.80 3.53
N LYS A 330 -9.36 14.18 3.48
CA LYS A 330 -10.23 13.98 2.31
C LYS A 330 -9.73 14.72 1.05
N ASN A 331 -8.92 15.77 1.25
CA ASN A 331 -8.33 16.55 0.16
C ASN A 331 -7.05 15.91 -0.39
N TYR A 332 -6.48 14.92 0.30
CA TYR A 332 -5.23 14.27 -0.08
C TYR A 332 -5.49 12.85 -0.60
N ARG A 333 -4.49 12.27 -1.24
CA ARG A 333 -4.60 10.94 -1.81
C ARG A 333 -3.91 9.90 -0.92
N TYR A 334 -4.63 8.82 -0.61
CA TYR A 334 -4.03 7.68 0.05
C TYR A 334 -3.21 6.85 -0.96
N SER A 335 -1.97 6.54 -0.62
CA SER A 335 -1.04 5.76 -1.45
C SER A 335 -0.48 4.52 -0.74
N GLY A 336 -1.04 4.17 0.42
CA GLY A 336 -0.70 2.97 1.18
C GLY A 336 -1.50 1.75 0.74
N HIS A 337 -1.40 0.67 1.51
CA HIS A 337 -2.09 -0.58 1.24
C HIS A 337 -3.58 -0.50 1.61
N ALA A 338 -4.47 -0.86 0.66
CA ALA A 338 -5.93 -0.78 0.85
C ALA A 338 -6.49 -1.68 1.98
N GLY A 339 -5.69 -2.58 2.52
CA GLY A 339 -6.03 -3.38 3.70
C GLY A 339 -5.73 -2.71 5.04
N HIS A 340 -5.23 -1.47 5.07
CA HIS A 340 -4.91 -0.76 6.32
C HIS A 340 -6.13 -0.03 6.89
N ASP A 341 -7.13 -0.79 7.33
CA ASP A 341 -8.42 -0.28 7.82
C ASP A 341 -8.46 -0.04 9.34
N GLY A 342 -7.38 -0.40 10.07
CA GLY A 342 -7.32 -0.27 11.52
C GLY A 342 -8.04 -1.41 12.27
N ASP A 343 -8.15 -2.59 11.69
CA ASP A 343 -8.89 -3.73 12.27
C ASP A 343 -8.48 -4.04 13.72
N ALA A 344 -7.16 -4.04 14.01
CA ALA A 344 -6.69 -4.31 15.37
C ALA A 344 -7.09 -3.23 16.38
N LEU A 345 -7.27 -1.97 15.97
CA LEU A 345 -7.73 -0.90 16.86
C LEU A 345 -9.13 -1.19 17.40
N THR A 346 -10.00 -1.75 16.57
CA THR A 346 -11.33 -2.22 17.00
C THR A 346 -11.23 -3.48 17.84
N MET A 347 -10.35 -4.43 17.48
CA MET A 347 -10.23 -5.69 18.23
C MET A 347 -9.75 -5.47 19.67
N ILE A 348 -8.81 -4.55 19.90
CA ILE A 348 -8.28 -4.29 21.26
C ILE A 348 -9.25 -3.57 22.19
N GLU A 349 -10.37 -3.03 21.69
CA GLU A 349 -11.42 -2.47 22.54
C GLU A 349 -11.95 -3.51 23.55
N ALA A 350 -11.94 -4.79 23.19
CA ALA A 350 -12.36 -5.90 24.05
C ALA A 350 -11.49 -6.08 25.32
N VAL A 351 -10.32 -5.47 25.35
CA VAL A 351 -9.36 -5.55 26.46
C VAL A 351 -8.90 -4.16 26.94
N ASP A 352 -9.70 -3.14 26.64
CA ASP A 352 -9.39 -1.74 26.95
C ASP A 352 -7.99 -1.32 26.45
N GLY A 353 -7.58 -1.83 25.28
CA GLY A 353 -6.23 -1.65 24.72
C GLY A 353 -5.86 -0.19 24.49
N ALA A 354 -4.67 0.19 24.92
CA ALA A 354 -4.17 1.56 24.80
C ALA A 354 -3.61 1.85 23.39
N THR A 355 -3.86 3.05 22.90
CA THR A 355 -3.30 3.57 21.65
C THR A 355 -2.60 4.90 21.86
N ARG A 356 -1.70 5.25 20.92
CA ARG A 356 -1.04 6.56 20.92
C ARG A 356 -0.94 7.12 19.51
N ASN A 357 -0.83 8.43 19.41
CA ASN A 357 -0.58 9.17 18.17
C ASN A 357 -1.63 8.92 17.06
N ILE A 358 -2.80 8.41 17.38
CA ILE A 358 -3.93 8.40 16.46
C ILE A 358 -4.46 9.85 16.40
N PRO A 359 -4.62 10.45 15.23
CA PRO A 359 -4.67 9.85 13.88
C PRO A 359 -3.44 10.14 12.99
N TRP A 360 -2.24 10.11 13.48
CA TRP A 360 -1.06 10.48 12.70
C TRP A 360 -0.78 9.48 11.57
N VAL A 361 -0.58 10.03 10.36
CA VAL A 361 -0.13 9.29 9.16
C VAL A 361 0.99 10.06 8.47
N ASN A 362 1.90 9.34 7.83
CA ASN A 362 2.99 9.96 7.11
C ASN A 362 2.49 10.63 5.83
N MET A 363 2.72 11.91 5.72
CA MET A 363 2.51 12.67 4.49
C MET A 363 3.78 12.70 3.66
N ALA A 364 3.64 12.79 2.35
CA ALA A 364 4.74 12.96 1.43
C ALA A 364 4.38 13.93 0.31
N VAL A 365 5.40 14.65 -0.15
CA VAL A 365 5.36 15.59 -1.27
C VAL A 365 5.56 14.88 -2.62
N HIS A 366 5.47 15.59 -3.71
CA HIS A 366 5.86 15.18 -5.05
C HIS A 366 5.18 13.89 -5.55
N SER A 367 3.86 13.86 -5.51
CA SER A 367 3.07 12.83 -6.18
C SER A 367 2.45 13.36 -7.47
N MET A 368 2.48 12.57 -8.53
CA MET A 368 1.62 12.71 -9.70
C MET A 368 0.46 11.72 -9.62
N ILE A 369 -0.67 12.04 -10.22
CA ILE A 369 -1.79 11.10 -10.34
C ILE A 369 -1.68 10.38 -11.66
N LEU A 370 -1.55 9.05 -11.64
CA LEU A 370 -1.52 8.23 -12.84
C LEU A 370 -2.91 8.17 -13.53
N PRO A 371 -3.00 7.74 -14.80
CA PRO A 371 -4.29 7.56 -15.49
C PRO A 371 -5.28 6.67 -14.73
N SER A 372 -4.79 5.75 -13.94
CA SER A 372 -5.57 4.89 -13.04
C SER A 372 -6.18 5.61 -11.83
N GLY A 373 -5.86 6.89 -11.60
CA GLY A 373 -6.25 7.66 -10.41
C GLY A 373 -5.38 7.39 -9.17
N VAL A 374 -4.37 6.53 -9.28
CA VAL A 374 -3.45 6.19 -8.18
C VAL A 374 -2.38 7.28 -8.05
N PRO A 375 -2.12 7.80 -6.84
CA PRO A 375 -1.02 8.72 -6.60
C PRO A 375 0.31 7.96 -6.64
N GLN A 376 1.20 8.40 -7.51
CA GLN A 376 2.53 7.83 -7.70
C GLN A 376 3.60 8.79 -7.19
N TYR A 377 4.46 8.30 -6.29
CA TYR A 377 5.60 9.04 -5.81
C TYR A 377 6.65 9.22 -6.92
N THR A 378 7.16 10.44 -7.08
CA THR A 378 8.02 10.81 -8.20
C THR A 378 9.51 10.92 -7.83
N ASN A 379 9.96 10.24 -6.76
CA ASN A 379 11.35 10.32 -6.28
C ASN A 379 12.40 9.95 -7.33
N MET A 380 12.05 9.16 -8.34
CA MET A 380 12.96 8.83 -9.44
C MET A 380 13.19 10.03 -10.37
N GLY A 381 12.26 10.98 -10.39
CA GLY A 381 12.38 12.25 -11.08
C GLY A 381 13.14 13.35 -10.29
N TYR A 382 13.56 13.10 -9.04
CA TYR A 382 14.26 14.10 -8.21
C TYR A 382 15.56 14.61 -8.80
N VAL A 383 16.09 13.98 -9.84
CA VAL A 383 17.22 14.50 -10.60
C VAL A 383 17.01 15.95 -11.05
N VAL A 384 15.75 16.32 -11.39
CA VAL A 384 15.41 17.69 -11.83
C VAL A 384 15.53 18.71 -10.70
N PHE A 385 15.37 18.30 -9.45
CA PHE A 385 15.57 19.15 -8.28
C PHE A 385 17.00 19.13 -7.75
N ASN A 386 17.63 17.95 -7.72
CA ASN A 386 18.94 17.75 -7.10
C ASN A 386 20.12 18.12 -8.00
N LYS A 387 19.96 18.07 -9.33
CA LYS A 387 21.05 18.24 -10.29
C LYS A 387 20.74 19.22 -11.42
N MET A 388 19.49 19.66 -11.53
CA MET A 388 19.01 20.49 -12.62
C MET A 388 18.21 21.69 -12.09
N SER A 389 17.29 22.21 -12.89
CA SER A 389 16.58 23.47 -12.66
C SER A 389 15.06 23.36 -12.47
N GLY A 390 14.49 22.15 -12.37
CA GLY A 390 13.05 22.01 -12.14
C GLY A 390 12.62 22.73 -10.86
N ILE A 391 11.53 23.50 -10.91
CA ILE A 391 10.97 24.25 -9.77
C ILE A 391 9.50 23.92 -9.57
N GLU A 392 9.00 24.05 -8.34
CA GLU A 392 7.57 23.95 -8.07
C GLU A 392 6.94 25.33 -7.82
N VAL A 393 5.80 25.56 -8.48
CA VAL A 393 5.01 26.76 -8.30
C VAL A 393 3.57 26.42 -7.87
N ASN A 394 2.93 27.34 -7.16
CA ASN A 394 1.53 27.22 -6.76
C ASN A 394 0.58 27.75 -7.86
N GLN A 395 -0.73 27.80 -7.56
CA GLN A 395 -1.78 28.35 -8.43
C GLN A 395 -1.56 29.82 -8.81
N ASP A 396 -0.73 30.57 -8.07
CA ASP A 396 -0.36 31.95 -8.38
C ASP A 396 0.89 32.06 -9.26
N GLY A 397 1.50 30.95 -9.67
CA GLY A 397 2.72 30.91 -10.47
C GLY A 397 3.99 31.25 -9.68
N VAL A 398 3.96 31.12 -8.34
CA VAL A 398 5.05 31.52 -7.43
C VAL A 398 5.61 30.30 -6.71
N ARG A 399 6.95 30.20 -6.59
CA ARG A 399 7.61 29.19 -5.74
C ARG A 399 7.24 29.40 -4.27
N TYR A 400 7.14 28.34 -3.50
CA TYR A 400 6.63 28.35 -2.15
C TYR A 400 7.49 27.57 -1.13
N GLY A 401 8.61 26.96 -1.57
CA GLY A 401 9.51 26.20 -0.70
C GLY A 401 10.70 25.62 -1.44
N ALA A 402 11.58 24.96 -0.70
CA ALA A 402 12.63 24.12 -1.27
C ALA A 402 12.04 22.80 -1.75
N GLU A 403 12.28 22.44 -2.99
CA GLU A 403 11.74 21.21 -3.60
C GLU A 403 12.43 19.93 -3.06
N VAL A 404 13.55 20.05 -2.36
CA VAL A 404 14.29 18.93 -1.74
C VAL A 404 14.93 19.32 -0.42
N GLY A 405 15.08 18.36 0.46
CA GLY A 405 15.81 18.50 1.72
C GLY A 405 15.03 19.12 2.89
N HIS A 406 13.81 19.57 2.65
CA HIS A 406 12.94 20.23 3.63
C HIS A 406 11.50 19.73 3.52
N ASP A 407 11.32 18.40 3.52
CA ASP A 407 10.01 17.77 3.25
C ASP A 407 8.91 18.25 4.19
N TRP A 408 9.22 18.49 5.47
CA TRP A 408 8.22 18.97 6.43
C TRP A 408 7.74 20.38 6.11
N GLU A 409 8.67 21.30 5.88
CA GLU A 409 8.37 22.70 5.52
C GLU A 409 7.59 22.75 4.19
N LEU A 410 7.99 21.92 3.23
CA LEU A 410 7.32 21.81 1.95
C LEU A 410 5.89 21.25 2.10
N ILE A 411 5.68 20.22 2.92
CA ILE A 411 4.34 19.71 3.25
C ILE A 411 3.46 20.83 3.82
N GLN A 412 3.99 21.60 4.80
CA GLN A 412 3.22 22.70 5.42
C GLN A 412 2.92 23.83 4.42
N ALA A 413 3.82 24.07 3.46
CA ALA A 413 3.60 25.06 2.40
C ALA A 413 2.59 24.55 1.36
N MET A 414 2.69 23.30 0.92
CA MET A 414 1.74 22.67 -0.01
C MET A 414 0.31 22.64 0.56
N LYS A 415 0.14 22.39 1.86
CA LYS A 415 -1.18 22.42 2.54
C LYS A 415 -1.91 23.77 2.41
N LYS A 416 -1.19 24.87 2.19
CA LYS A 416 -1.75 26.21 2.05
C LYS A 416 -2.12 26.56 0.61
N ASN A 417 -1.71 25.73 -0.36
CA ASN A 417 -1.92 25.95 -1.78
C ASN A 417 -3.06 25.05 -2.29
N GLU A 418 -3.83 25.55 -3.23
CA GLU A 418 -4.90 24.77 -3.88
C GLU A 418 -4.35 23.81 -4.94
N ARG A 419 -3.33 24.26 -5.69
CA ARG A 419 -2.68 23.50 -6.76
C ARG A 419 -1.19 23.79 -6.78
N GLN A 420 -0.42 22.78 -7.21
CA GLN A 420 1.03 22.86 -7.35
C GLN A 420 1.46 22.24 -8.67
N TYR A 421 2.49 22.85 -9.30
CA TYR A 421 2.99 22.39 -10.59
C TYR A 421 4.51 22.33 -10.57
N LEU A 422 5.07 21.20 -10.99
CA LEU A 422 6.48 21.09 -11.37
C LEU A 422 6.65 21.70 -12.75
N ILE A 423 7.44 22.79 -12.82
CA ILE A 423 7.80 23.49 -14.05
C ILE A 423 9.16 22.99 -14.55
N MET A 424 9.23 22.61 -15.81
CA MET A 424 10.39 22.01 -16.45
C MET A 424 10.63 22.62 -17.83
N ASP A 425 11.90 22.77 -18.21
CA ASP A 425 12.30 22.91 -19.61
C ASP A 425 12.45 21.53 -20.27
N GLN A 426 12.87 21.48 -21.54
CA GLN A 426 13.02 20.22 -22.27
C GLN A 426 14.01 19.26 -21.59
N ALA A 427 15.14 19.75 -21.10
CA ALA A 427 16.15 18.90 -20.47
C ALA A 427 15.66 18.29 -19.16
N ASN A 428 14.95 19.07 -18.36
CA ASN A 428 14.28 18.59 -17.13
C ASN A 428 13.20 17.56 -17.44
N TYR A 429 12.36 17.84 -18.46
CA TYR A 429 11.29 16.92 -18.90
C TYR A 429 11.85 15.55 -19.31
N ASP A 430 12.91 15.55 -20.11
CA ASP A 430 13.56 14.32 -20.58
C ASP A 430 14.13 13.52 -19.39
N ALA A 431 14.86 14.18 -18.50
CA ALA A 431 15.48 13.54 -17.33
C ALA A 431 14.45 13.01 -16.33
N PHE A 432 13.36 13.76 -16.10
CA PHE A 432 12.26 13.33 -15.24
C PHE A 432 11.60 12.05 -15.78
N ASN A 433 11.16 12.09 -17.04
CA ASN A 433 10.46 10.99 -17.65
C ASN A 433 11.34 9.74 -17.85
N GLU A 434 12.62 9.93 -18.19
CA GLU A 434 13.59 8.83 -18.24
C GLU A 434 13.74 8.15 -16.86
N GLY A 435 13.86 8.94 -15.78
CA GLY A 435 13.97 8.43 -14.42
C GLY A 435 12.76 7.61 -13.99
N MET A 436 11.56 8.08 -14.30
CA MET A 436 10.31 7.41 -13.98
C MET A 436 10.10 6.15 -14.83
N SER A 437 10.35 6.21 -16.14
CA SER A 437 10.19 5.10 -17.07
C SER A 437 11.17 3.96 -16.79
N LYS A 438 12.46 4.24 -16.49
CA LYS A 438 13.45 3.22 -16.10
C LYS A 438 13.04 2.39 -14.87
N ARG A 439 12.17 2.92 -14.03
CA ARG A 439 11.58 2.21 -12.88
C ARG A 439 10.27 1.51 -13.22
N GLY A 440 9.82 1.58 -14.48
CA GLY A 440 8.59 0.96 -14.94
C GLY A 440 7.33 1.57 -14.31
N ILE A 441 7.37 2.88 -13.99
CA ILE A 441 6.19 3.60 -13.48
C ILE A 441 5.19 3.83 -14.63
N PHE A 442 5.71 4.16 -15.81
CA PHE A 442 4.97 4.32 -17.05
C PHE A 442 5.90 4.04 -18.25
N SER A 443 5.34 3.88 -19.45
CA SER A 443 6.13 3.65 -20.67
C SER A 443 6.82 4.93 -21.14
N ALA A 444 7.85 4.80 -21.97
CA ALA A 444 8.59 5.97 -22.49
C ALA A 444 7.71 6.85 -23.42
N GLU A 445 6.66 6.29 -24.00
CA GLU A 445 5.73 6.98 -24.90
C GLU A 445 4.60 7.72 -24.17
N ASP A 446 4.27 7.34 -22.94
CA ASP A 446 3.17 7.91 -22.18
C ASP A 446 3.27 9.44 -21.99
N PRO A 447 4.44 10.03 -21.63
CA PRO A 447 4.55 11.47 -21.44
C PRO A 447 4.22 12.29 -22.68
N GLU A 448 4.56 11.82 -23.87
CA GLU A 448 4.21 12.50 -25.12
C GLU A 448 2.70 12.54 -25.33
N LYS A 449 2.02 11.44 -25.08
CA LYS A 449 0.56 11.35 -25.08
C LYS A 449 -0.07 12.31 -24.07
N TRP A 450 0.44 12.34 -22.84
CA TRP A 450 -0.14 13.13 -21.74
C TRP A 450 0.06 14.64 -21.92
N THR A 451 1.10 15.06 -22.64
CA THR A 451 1.41 16.47 -22.94
C THR A 451 0.76 16.96 -24.23
N SER A 452 0.02 16.12 -24.97
CA SER A 452 -0.71 16.54 -26.16
C SER A 452 -1.91 17.45 -25.81
N ASP A 453 -2.28 18.37 -26.70
CA ASP A 453 -3.29 19.40 -26.43
C ASP A 453 -4.71 18.82 -26.23
N ASP A 454 -5.00 17.70 -26.84
CA ASP A 454 -6.28 16.98 -26.75
C ASP A 454 -6.38 16.06 -25.53
N TYR A 455 -5.29 15.88 -24.75
CA TYR A 455 -5.31 15.06 -23.56
C TYR A 455 -5.93 15.79 -22.37
N THR A 456 -7.01 15.23 -21.82
CA THR A 456 -7.78 15.77 -20.69
C THR A 456 -7.77 14.90 -19.45
N GLY A 457 -7.03 13.77 -19.47
CA GLY A 457 -6.95 12.80 -18.37
C GLY A 457 -5.91 13.15 -17.32
N GLN A 458 -5.66 12.19 -16.44
CA GLN A 458 -4.53 12.20 -15.51
C GLN A 458 -3.34 11.43 -16.12
N PRO A 459 -2.10 11.83 -15.84
CA PRO A 459 -1.71 13.01 -15.08
C PRO A 459 -2.08 14.32 -15.80
N PHE A 460 -2.35 15.37 -15.02
CA PHE A 460 -2.46 16.72 -15.60
C PHE A 460 -1.05 17.20 -15.96
N TYR A 461 -0.69 17.02 -17.22
CA TYR A 461 0.64 17.30 -17.75
C TYR A 461 0.49 18.15 -19.01
N LYS A 462 1.03 19.37 -19.00
CA LYS A 462 0.84 20.34 -20.07
C LYS A 462 2.18 20.78 -20.65
N LYS A 463 2.16 21.10 -21.94
CA LYS A 463 3.29 21.63 -22.73
C LYS A 463 2.92 22.99 -23.31
N GLY A 464 3.81 23.97 -23.21
CA GLY A 464 3.70 25.27 -23.84
C GLY A 464 4.98 25.59 -24.64
N ALA A 465 4.85 26.24 -25.79
CA ALA A 465 6.01 26.71 -26.54
C ALA A 465 6.71 27.85 -25.80
N THR A 466 5.98 28.65 -25.03
CA THR A 466 6.48 29.71 -24.17
C THR A 466 5.95 29.59 -22.75
N LEU A 467 6.50 30.33 -21.79
CA LEU A 467 6.00 30.38 -20.42
C LEU A 467 4.58 30.96 -20.36
N GLU A 468 4.25 31.91 -21.22
CA GLU A 468 2.91 32.49 -21.31
C GLU A 468 1.87 31.45 -21.77
N GLU A 469 2.18 30.69 -22.83
CA GLU A 469 1.32 29.60 -23.30
C GLU A 469 1.15 28.52 -22.23
N LEU A 470 2.24 28.15 -21.54
CA LEU A 470 2.18 27.18 -20.45
C LEU A 470 1.31 27.69 -19.31
N ALA A 471 1.49 28.95 -18.90
CA ALA A 471 0.72 29.60 -17.84
C ALA A 471 -0.78 29.62 -18.15
N GLU A 472 -1.17 29.91 -19.41
CA GLU A 472 -2.55 29.84 -19.86
C GLU A 472 -3.11 28.41 -19.71
N LYS A 473 -2.37 27.38 -20.17
CA LYS A 473 -2.81 25.98 -20.11
C LYS A 473 -2.97 25.43 -18.69
N ILE A 474 -2.22 25.94 -17.72
CA ILE A 474 -2.31 25.53 -16.31
C ILE A 474 -3.13 26.51 -15.45
N ASN A 475 -3.65 27.57 -16.06
CA ASN A 475 -4.47 28.61 -15.42
C ASN A 475 -3.74 29.30 -14.24
N VAL A 476 -2.52 29.77 -14.48
CA VAL A 476 -1.75 30.59 -13.54
C VAL A 476 -1.44 31.96 -14.17
N PRO A 477 -1.19 33.03 -13.37
CA PRO A 477 -0.81 34.34 -13.89
C PRO A 477 0.54 34.27 -14.65
N ALA A 478 0.55 34.53 -15.95
CA ALA A 478 1.74 34.41 -16.80
C ALA A 478 2.90 35.32 -16.35
N GLU A 479 2.59 36.55 -15.93
CA GLU A 479 3.60 37.50 -15.42
C GLU A 479 4.30 36.96 -14.16
N ASN A 480 3.55 36.31 -13.26
CA ASN A 480 4.11 35.72 -12.05
C ASN A 480 5.02 34.53 -12.39
N LEU A 481 4.57 33.64 -13.28
CA LEU A 481 5.36 32.47 -13.68
C LEU A 481 6.69 32.90 -14.32
N LYS A 482 6.65 33.90 -15.22
CA LYS A 482 7.85 34.48 -15.83
C LYS A 482 8.78 35.07 -14.78
N ALA A 483 8.27 35.97 -13.93
CA ALA A 483 9.06 36.59 -12.86
C ALA A 483 9.68 35.55 -11.92
N THR A 484 8.97 34.44 -11.66
CA THR A 484 9.47 33.34 -10.84
C THR A 484 10.65 32.62 -11.51
N VAL A 485 10.55 32.31 -12.80
CA VAL A 485 11.62 31.68 -13.58
C VAL A 485 12.83 32.65 -13.73
N GLU A 486 12.59 33.93 -14.03
CA GLU A 486 13.62 34.94 -14.11
C GLU A 486 14.38 35.09 -12.79
N LYS A 487 13.67 35.24 -11.67
CA LYS A 487 14.27 35.33 -10.32
C LYS A 487 15.10 34.09 -9.98
N PHE A 488 14.61 32.90 -10.30
CA PHE A 488 15.39 31.67 -10.10
C PHE A 488 16.68 31.68 -10.92
N ASN A 489 16.59 32.02 -12.22
CA ASN A 489 17.74 32.08 -13.10
C ASN A 489 18.75 33.16 -12.67
N GLU A 490 18.29 34.34 -12.27
CA GLU A 490 19.14 35.39 -11.71
C GLU A 490 19.90 34.92 -10.47
N THR A 491 19.22 34.17 -9.56
CA THR A 491 19.86 33.64 -8.37
C THR A 491 20.95 32.63 -8.72
N VAL A 492 20.70 31.72 -9.67
CA VAL A 492 21.72 30.79 -10.17
C VAL A 492 22.88 31.54 -10.79
N ASN A 493 22.62 32.52 -11.68
CA ASN A 493 23.65 33.30 -12.39
C ASN A 493 24.46 34.20 -11.45
N SER A 494 23.94 34.57 -10.29
CA SER A 494 24.70 35.32 -9.28
C SER A 494 25.84 34.51 -8.65
N GLY A 495 25.86 33.17 -8.86
CA GLY A 495 26.81 32.25 -8.24
C GLY A 495 26.44 31.87 -6.79
N ALA A 496 25.23 32.14 -6.36
CA ALA A 496 24.72 31.68 -5.07
C ALA A 496 24.73 30.14 -5.03
N LYS A 497 25.14 29.56 -3.88
CA LYS A 497 25.14 28.10 -3.69
C LYS A 497 23.75 27.57 -3.38
N GLU A 498 22.99 28.38 -2.69
CA GLU A 498 21.62 28.05 -2.22
C GLU A 498 20.69 29.24 -2.49
N ASP A 499 19.42 28.96 -2.68
CA ASP A 499 18.39 29.99 -2.82
C ASP A 499 17.80 30.42 -1.45
N GLU A 500 16.79 31.28 -1.48
CA GLU A 500 16.11 31.80 -0.29
C GLU A 500 15.39 30.72 0.55
N TYR A 501 15.14 29.54 -0.02
CA TYR A 501 14.54 28.38 0.66
C TYR A 501 15.59 27.36 1.15
N GLY A 502 16.88 27.58 0.90
CA GLY A 502 17.97 26.66 1.25
C GLY A 502 18.17 25.51 0.24
N ARG A 503 17.55 25.57 -0.93
CA ARG A 503 17.82 24.62 -2.01
C ARG A 503 19.18 24.88 -2.66
N VAL A 504 19.98 23.83 -2.80
CA VAL A 504 21.24 23.87 -3.56
C VAL A 504 20.95 24.12 -5.03
N LEU A 505 21.58 25.14 -5.61
CA LEU A 505 21.40 25.58 -6.99
C LEU A 505 22.42 24.90 -7.90
N ASN A 506 22.00 24.51 -9.11
CA ASN A 506 22.84 23.83 -10.09
C ASN A 506 22.86 24.53 -11.46
N THR A 507 21.72 24.57 -12.15
CA THR A 507 21.58 25.10 -13.51
C THR A 507 20.38 26.04 -13.61
N THR A 508 20.33 26.88 -14.61
CA THR A 508 19.16 27.70 -14.94
C THR A 508 18.13 26.92 -15.72
N ILE A 509 16.87 27.34 -15.65
CA ILE A 509 15.81 26.94 -16.58
C ILE A 509 16.15 27.60 -17.94
N SER A 510 16.00 26.88 -19.05
CA SER A 510 16.24 27.42 -20.39
C SER A 510 15.39 28.68 -20.63
N GLU A 511 15.98 29.66 -21.33
CA GLU A 511 15.24 30.84 -21.79
C GLU A 511 14.40 30.57 -23.05
N GLU A 512 14.67 29.44 -23.72
CA GLU A 512 13.95 28.98 -24.91
C GLU A 512 13.12 27.74 -24.56
N GLY A 513 11.84 27.75 -24.96
CA GLY A 513 10.94 26.62 -24.78
C GLY A 513 11.32 25.38 -25.64
N PRO A 514 10.54 24.31 -25.58
CA PRO A 514 9.26 24.23 -24.88
C PRO A 514 9.39 24.07 -23.37
N TYR A 515 8.32 24.44 -22.67
CA TYR A 515 8.20 24.26 -21.22
C TYR A 515 7.08 23.28 -20.89
N TYR A 516 7.18 22.66 -19.73
CA TYR A 516 6.25 21.65 -19.26
C TYR A 516 5.81 21.92 -17.82
N ALA A 517 4.57 21.59 -17.52
CA ALA A 517 4.02 21.66 -16.17
C ALA A 517 3.31 20.35 -15.82
N LEU A 518 3.76 19.69 -14.77
CA LEU A 518 3.14 18.50 -14.20
C LEU A 518 2.49 18.88 -12.87
N GLU A 519 1.18 18.61 -12.73
CA GLU A 519 0.49 18.82 -11.45
C GLU A 519 1.01 17.86 -10.40
N MET A 520 1.42 18.41 -9.26
CA MET A 520 1.94 17.70 -8.10
C MET A 520 0.92 17.74 -6.97
N SER A 521 0.93 16.73 -6.11
CA SER A 521 0.00 16.63 -5.00
C SER A 521 0.63 16.08 -3.73
N LEU A 522 0.05 16.43 -2.58
CA LEU A 522 0.29 15.72 -1.33
C LEU A 522 -0.38 14.37 -1.36
N ARG A 523 0.29 13.39 -0.78
CA ARG A 523 -0.24 12.07 -0.50
C ARG A 523 0.06 11.66 0.94
N TYR A 524 -0.64 10.66 1.44
CA TYR A 524 -0.33 10.02 2.72
C TYR A 524 -0.38 8.50 2.59
N SER A 525 0.26 7.80 3.50
CA SER A 525 0.39 6.34 3.38
C SER A 525 0.43 5.63 4.74
N THR A 526 1.59 5.62 5.38
CA THR A 526 1.92 4.84 6.56
C THR A 526 1.31 5.45 7.82
N SER A 527 0.69 4.65 8.65
CA SER A 527 0.24 5.07 9.98
C SER A 527 1.42 5.25 10.93
N LEU A 528 1.42 6.32 11.70
CA LEU A 528 2.48 6.65 12.66
C LEU A 528 2.01 6.46 14.11
N GLY A 529 0.69 6.44 14.31
CA GLY A 529 0.05 6.03 15.56
C GLY A 529 -0.30 4.54 15.55
N GLY A 530 -0.71 4.02 16.71
CA GLY A 530 -1.10 2.62 16.86
C GLY A 530 -1.19 2.17 18.30
N ILE A 531 -1.11 0.88 18.50
CA ILE A 531 -1.23 0.19 19.79
C ILE A 531 0.00 0.47 20.65
N CYS A 532 -0.20 0.62 21.96
CA CYS A 532 0.87 0.70 22.96
C CYS A 532 1.33 -0.70 23.34
N ILE A 533 2.67 -0.88 23.46
CA ILE A 533 3.30 -2.14 23.89
C ILE A 533 4.30 -1.91 25.01
N ASN A 534 4.66 -2.98 25.71
CA ASN A 534 5.79 -3.02 26.66
C ASN A 534 7.04 -3.64 26.03
N ASP A 535 8.12 -3.76 26.81
CA ASP A 535 9.42 -4.32 26.39
C ASP A 535 9.35 -5.80 25.96
N ASN A 536 8.29 -6.50 26.34
CA ASN A 536 8.00 -7.87 25.93
C ASN A 536 7.05 -7.95 24.72
N MET A 537 6.89 -6.86 23.96
CA MET A 537 5.97 -6.77 22.81
C MET A 537 4.50 -7.05 23.16
N GLN A 538 4.11 -7.10 24.45
CA GLN A 538 2.75 -7.29 24.89
C GLN A 538 1.95 -5.99 24.74
N VAL A 539 0.73 -6.11 24.30
CA VAL A 539 -0.23 -4.99 24.24
C VAL A 539 -0.52 -4.49 25.66
N LEU A 540 -0.53 -3.17 25.82
CA LEU A 540 -0.90 -2.50 27.06
C LEU A 540 -2.36 -2.07 27.03
N ASN A 541 -3.04 -2.17 28.18
CA ASN A 541 -4.36 -1.57 28.37
C ASN A 541 -4.25 -0.08 28.76
N THR A 542 -5.38 0.59 28.89
CA THR A 542 -5.45 2.02 29.27
C THR A 542 -4.91 2.32 30.68
N ASN A 543 -4.74 1.30 31.54
CA ASN A 543 -4.10 1.40 32.85
C ASN A 543 -2.58 1.18 32.77
N ASN A 544 -2.00 1.02 31.56
CA ASN A 544 -0.60 0.69 31.32
C ASN A 544 -0.20 -0.70 31.87
N GLU A 545 -1.13 -1.64 31.91
CA GLU A 545 -0.92 -3.03 32.32
C GLU A 545 -0.85 -3.93 31.07
N ALA A 546 0.02 -4.95 31.11
CA ALA A 546 0.13 -5.90 30.00
C ALA A 546 -1.13 -6.78 29.88
N VAL A 547 -1.67 -6.90 28.68
CA VAL A 547 -2.74 -7.82 28.34
C VAL A 547 -2.13 -9.20 28.11
N GLU A 548 -2.45 -10.16 29.00
CA GLU A 548 -1.93 -11.52 28.91
C GLU A 548 -2.45 -12.22 27.64
N GLY A 549 -1.54 -12.92 26.94
CA GLY A 549 -1.83 -13.63 25.71
C GLY A 549 -1.86 -12.76 24.45
N LEU A 550 -1.70 -11.43 24.54
CA LEU A 550 -1.80 -10.52 23.39
C LEU A 550 -0.52 -9.75 23.15
N TYR A 551 -0.03 -9.80 21.90
CA TYR A 551 1.22 -9.18 21.43
C TYR A 551 0.95 -8.36 20.17
N ALA A 552 1.84 -7.39 19.85
CA ALA A 552 1.74 -6.63 18.61
C ALA A 552 3.12 -6.35 17.99
N ALA A 553 3.18 -6.33 16.66
CA ALA A 553 4.40 -6.06 15.89
C ALA A 553 4.12 -5.29 14.60
N GLY A 554 5.09 -4.53 14.13
CA GLY A 554 5.01 -3.77 12.87
C GLY A 554 4.22 -2.48 12.99
N GLU A 555 3.65 -2.03 11.87
CA GLU A 555 2.98 -0.73 11.74
C GLU A 555 1.76 -0.54 12.65
N VAL A 556 1.18 -1.62 13.15
CA VAL A 556 0.07 -1.56 14.12
C VAL A 556 0.49 -0.94 15.45
N VAL A 557 1.79 -0.93 15.76
CA VAL A 557 2.38 -0.35 16.98
C VAL A 557 2.69 1.11 16.75
N GLY A 558 2.16 1.99 17.61
CA GLY A 558 2.38 3.43 17.56
C GLY A 558 3.61 3.88 18.36
N GLY A 559 4.11 5.07 18.03
CA GLY A 559 5.15 5.77 18.80
C GLY A 559 6.57 5.64 18.28
N VAL A 560 6.86 4.73 17.35
CA VAL A 560 8.23 4.55 16.83
C VAL A 560 8.68 5.77 16.01
N GLN A 561 7.81 6.37 15.20
CA GLN A 561 8.19 7.29 14.11
C GLN A 561 7.98 8.78 14.41
N GLY A 562 7.28 9.18 15.46
CA GLY A 562 6.88 10.57 15.62
C GLY A 562 5.83 11.00 14.57
N ASP A 563 5.85 12.25 14.10
CA ASP A 563 4.89 12.77 13.11
C ASP A 563 5.41 12.77 11.67
N LEU A 564 6.64 12.32 11.45
CA LEU A 564 7.25 12.07 10.15
C LEU A 564 8.19 10.86 10.26
N TYR A 565 8.12 9.90 9.34
CA TYR A 565 8.97 8.72 9.44
C TYR A 565 10.36 8.92 8.81
N LEU A 566 11.35 8.26 9.37
CA LEU A 566 12.68 8.16 8.76
C LEU A 566 12.63 7.13 7.62
N PRO A 567 13.10 7.44 6.39
CA PRO A 567 13.13 6.48 5.29
C PRO A 567 13.78 5.14 5.68
N SER A 568 13.20 4.03 5.23
CA SER A 568 13.54 2.64 5.53
C SER A 568 13.30 2.18 6.99
N SER A 569 13.06 3.08 7.94
CA SER A 569 12.88 2.69 9.36
C SER A 569 11.59 1.91 9.61
N THR A 570 10.51 2.21 8.89
CA THR A 570 9.21 1.53 9.04
C THR A 570 9.28 0.07 8.60
N PHE A 571 9.96 -0.21 7.48
CA PHE A 571 10.16 -1.59 7.03
C PHE A 571 11.12 -2.35 7.95
N THR A 572 12.19 -1.68 8.43
CA THR A 572 13.11 -2.24 9.43
C THR A 572 12.38 -2.59 10.72
N TRP A 573 11.57 -1.66 11.24
CA TRP A 573 10.73 -1.91 12.40
C TRP A 573 9.81 -3.11 12.19
N ALA A 574 9.12 -3.19 11.05
CA ALA A 574 8.23 -4.31 10.75
C ALA A 574 8.98 -5.65 10.77
N MET A 575 10.12 -5.73 10.10
CA MET A 575 10.93 -6.96 10.04
C MET A 575 11.49 -7.34 11.42
N THR A 576 12.13 -6.41 12.11
CA THR A 576 12.85 -6.68 13.36
C THR A 576 11.92 -6.83 14.57
N SER A 577 10.83 -6.07 14.65
CA SER A 577 9.80 -6.27 15.69
C SER A 577 9.08 -7.60 15.52
N GLY A 578 8.89 -8.05 14.26
CA GLY A 578 8.38 -9.39 13.97
C GLY A 578 9.27 -10.48 14.53
N VAL A 579 10.58 -10.42 14.27
CA VAL A 579 11.57 -11.35 14.87
C VAL A 579 11.51 -11.30 16.39
N GLN A 580 11.52 -10.09 16.97
CA GLN A 580 11.49 -9.90 18.43
C GLN A 580 10.23 -10.51 19.07
N THR A 581 9.06 -10.28 18.46
CA THR A 581 7.80 -10.83 18.96
C THR A 581 7.78 -12.36 18.89
N GLY A 582 8.23 -12.94 17.77
CA GLY A 582 8.37 -14.39 17.63
C GLY A 582 9.30 -15.00 18.66
N LYS A 583 10.42 -14.30 18.99
CA LYS A 583 11.39 -14.70 20.00
C LYS A 583 10.76 -14.71 21.41
N VAL A 584 10.17 -13.59 21.82
CA VAL A 584 9.53 -13.44 23.13
C VAL A 584 8.42 -14.47 23.34
N VAL A 585 7.54 -14.63 22.37
CA VAL A 585 6.43 -15.60 22.45
C VAL A 585 6.96 -17.03 22.56
N SER A 586 7.98 -17.40 21.77
CA SER A 586 8.56 -18.76 21.84
C SER A 586 9.24 -19.03 23.17
N GLU A 587 9.93 -18.06 23.75
CA GLU A 587 10.56 -18.18 25.08
C GLU A 587 9.53 -18.35 26.20
N LEU A 588 8.38 -17.67 26.11
CA LEU A 588 7.28 -17.82 27.05
C LEU A 588 6.60 -19.18 26.97
N LEU A 589 6.37 -19.69 25.75
CA LEU A 589 5.73 -20.98 25.54
C LEU A 589 6.63 -22.18 25.86
N SER A 590 7.94 -21.97 25.97
CA SER A 590 8.91 -23.01 26.34
C SER A 590 9.05 -23.21 27.88
N LYS A 591 8.49 -22.32 28.69
CA LYS A 591 8.47 -22.37 30.16
C LYS A 591 7.26 -23.15 30.68
#